data_7a5d5b398c3a2ff4028001049a2072a3
#
_entry.id   7a5d5b398c3a2ff4028001049a2072a3
#
_cell.length_a   1.000
_cell.length_b   1.000
_cell.length_c   1.000
_cell.angle_alpha   90.00
_cell.angle_beta   90.00
_cell.angle_gamma   90.00
#
_symmetry.space_group_name_H-M   'P 1'
#
loop_
_entity.id
_entity.type
_entity.pdbx_description
1 polymer ?
#
loop_
_entity_poly.entity_id
_entity_poly.type
_entity_poly.pdbx_seq_one_letter_code
_entity_poly.pdbx_strand_id
1 'polypeptide(L)'
;RRELKNKYKSIVALNNANPLAMISLSKDTSDYALDVKSMSMELGEAASLALDSDQQGEALETTLQLYNKLLSRSDEYGELKNKPSRPGCELRKLVEECSDELISNGIAVDESGFLSRKVDGMDSVPSDFLQKLKEKCDYMSMNPMEYVDKKVYSYAHLHRNDVGYAYAQSIYTGMFFNSYC
;
A
#
# COMPACT_ATOMS: atom_id res chain seq x y z
N ARG A 1 24.75 -0.62 15.12
CA ARG A 1 23.79 -0.20 16.16
C ARG A 1 22.62 0.63 15.60
N ARG A 2 22.83 1.54 14.62
CA ARG A 2 21.77 2.37 14.01
C ARG A 2 20.82 1.56 13.11
N GLU A 3 21.36 0.64 12.32
CA GLU A 3 20.56 -0.26 11.45
C GLU A 3 19.69 -1.23 12.25
N LEU A 4 20.20 -1.79 13.34
CA LEU A 4 19.43 -2.63 14.26
C LEU A 4 18.28 -1.86 14.93
N LYS A 5 18.50 -0.59 15.31
CA LYS A 5 17.46 0.26 15.88
C LYS A 5 16.35 0.60 14.88
N ASN A 6 16.69 0.79 13.60
CA ASN A 6 15.72 1.06 12.56
C ASN A 6 14.92 -0.19 12.17
N LYS A 7 15.57 -1.37 12.08
CA LYS A 7 14.88 -2.66 11.94
C LYS A 7 13.92 -2.91 13.11
N TYR A 8 14.33 -2.63 14.33
CA TYR A 8 13.50 -2.80 15.51
C TYR A 8 12.26 -1.90 15.49
N LYS A 9 12.39 -0.63 15.14
CA LYS A 9 11.26 0.31 15.04
C LYS A 9 10.27 -0.11 13.96
N SER A 10 10.75 -0.60 12.81
CA SER A 10 9.90 -1.10 11.73
C SER A 10 9.14 -2.36 12.14
N ILE A 11 9.78 -3.28 12.83
CA ILE A 11 9.15 -4.52 13.32
C ILE A 11 8.05 -4.21 14.34
N VAL A 12 8.30 -3.34 15.30
CA VAL A 12 7.33 -2.98 16.35
C VAL A 12 6.15 -2.20 15.77
N ALA A 13 6.38 -1.26 14.86
CA ALA A 13 5.33 -0.45 14.26
C ALA A 13 4.37 -1.26 13.36
N LEU A 14 4.83 -2.40 12.84
CA LEU A 14 4.10 -3.20 11.85
C LEU A 14 3.47 -4.48 12.44
N ASN A 15 3.75 -4.82 13.69
CA ASN A 15 3.37 -6.10 14.29
C ASN A 15 2.10 -6.05 15.15
N ASN A 16 1.29 -5.02 15.02
CA ASN A 16 0.07 -4.86 15.83
C ASN A 16 -1.02 -5.91 15.56
N ALA A 17 -0.94 -6.65 14.44
CA ALA A 17 -1.98 -7.60 14.04
C ALA A 17 -1.79 -9.04 14.56
N ASN A 18 -0.55 -9.45 14.90
CA ASN A 18 -0.28 -10.80 15.41
C ASN A 18 0.93 -10.80 16.35
N PRO A 19 0.70 -10.70 17.67
CA PRO A 19 1.76 -10.67 18.67
C PRO A 19 2.58 -11.98 18.76
N LEU A 20 2.10 -13.07 18.15
CA LEU A 20 2.78 -14.39 18.15
C LEU A 20 3.67 -14.64 16.94
N ALA A 21 3.77 -13.66 16.03
CA ALA A 21 4.59 -13.78 14.83
C ALA A 21 5.65 -12.68 14.76
N MET A 22 6.89 -13.06 14.50
CA MET A 22 7.96 -12.11 14.19
C MET A 22 8.01 -11.90 12.67
N ILE A 23 7.94 -10.63 12.24
CA ILE A 23 8.03 -10.26 10.84
C ILE A 23 9.42 -9.68 10.58
N SER A 24 10.14 -10.28 9.64
CA SER A 24 11.42 -9.76 9.16
C SER A 24 11.22 -9.11 7.79
N LEU A 25 11.62 -7.85 7.68
CA LEU A 25 11.58 -7.06 6.46
C LEU A 25 12.97 -6.58 6.07
N SER A 26 13.27 -6.55 4.78
CA SER A 26 14.39 -5.75 4.28
C SER A 26 14.05 -4.26 4.39
N LYS A 27 15.07 -3.40 4.35
CA LYS A 27 14.87 -1.94 4.37
C LYS A 27 13.96 -1.50 3.22
N ASP A 28 14.27 -1.93 1.99
CA ASP A 28 13.50 -1.56 0.80
C ASP A 28 12.04 -2.02 0.89
N THR A 29 11.80 -3.18 1.48
CA THR A 29 10.43 -3.70 1.71
C THR A 29 9.70 -2.88 2.78
N SER A 30 10.40 -2.45 3.82
CA SER A 30 9.83 -1.57 4.85
C SER A 30 9.52 -0.18 4.30
N ASP A 31 10.43 0.40 3.52
CA ASP A 31 10.24 1.70 2.88
C ASP A 31 9.07 1.63 1.91
N TYR A 32 8.99 0.58 1.08
CA TYR A 32 7.86 0.38 0.18
C TYR A 32 6.52 0.20 0.92
N ALA A 33 6.47 -0.49 2.05
CA ALA A 33 5.25 -0.60 2.84
C ALA A 33 4.75 0.76 3.35
N LEU A 34 5.68 1.65 3.73
CA LEU A 34 5.37 3.01 4.13
C LEU A 34 4.89 3.86 2.93
N ASP A 35 5.51 3.69 1.77
CA ASP A 35 5.08 4.34 0.53
C ASP A 35 3.66 3.90 0.15
N VAL A 36 3.37 2.59 0.15
CA VAL A 36 2.02 2.08 -0.12
C VAL A 36 1.00 2.69 0.84
N LYS A 37 1.34 2.77 2.14
CA LYS A 37 0.45 3.38 3.13
C LYS A 37 0.17 4.84 2.83
N SER A 38 1.22 5.67 2.69
CA SER A 38 1.05 7.12 2.52
C SER A 38 0.39 7.47 1.20
N MET A 39 0.86 6.86 0.10
CA MET A 39 0.32 7.13 -1.24
C MET A 39 -1.12 6.65 -1.40
N SER A 40 -1.49 5.53 -0.77
CA SER A 40 -2.89 5.08 -0.77
C SER A 40 -3.79 6.01 0.05
N MET A 41 -3.32 6.55 1.17
CA MET A 41 -4.07 7.57 1.92
C MET A 41 -4.32 8.82 1.07
N GLU A 42 -3.26 9.38 0.48
CA GLU A 42 -3.35 10.56 -0.39
C GLU A 42 -4.30 10.32 -1.58
N LEU A 43 -4.19 9.16 -2.22
CA LEU A 43 -5.04 8.78 -3.36
C LEU A 43 -6.51 8.59 -2.94
N GLY A 44 -6.77 7.96 -1.79
CA GLY A 44 -8.12 7.77 -1.26
C GLY A 44 -8.79 9.10 -0.89
N GLU A 45 -8.04 10.04 -0.31
CA GLU A 45 -8.50 11.40 -0.02
C GLU A 45 -8.83 12.17 -1.31
N ALA A 46 -7.95 12.11 -2.31
CA ALA A 46 -8.18 12.76 -3.61
C ALA A 46 -9.41 12.18 -4.33
N ALA A 47 -9.58 10.85 -4.32
CA ALA A 47 -10.75 10.19 -4.88
C ALA A 47 -12.05 10.60 -4.17
N SER A 48 -12.02 10.75 -2.84
CA SER A 48 -13.15 11.26 -2.07
C SER A 48 -13.50 12.70 -2.44
N LEU A 49 -12.50 13.58 -2.57
CA LEU A 49 -12.70 14.96 -3.02
C LEU A 49 -13.27 15.05 -4.43
N ALA A 50 -12.82 14.17 -5.35
CA ALA A 50 -13.34 14.12 -6.71
C ALA A 50 -14.83 13.67 -6.76
N LEU A 51 -15.29 12.90 -5.77
CA LEU A 51 -16.69 12.50 -5.65
C LEU A 51 -17.58 13.61 -5.08
N ASP A 52 -17.07 14.42 -4.14
CA ASP A 52 -17.88 15.29 -3.29
C ASP A 52 -17.79 16.79 -3.64
N SER A 53 -16.87 17.24 -4.53
CA SER A 53 -16.58 18.65 -4.70
C SER A 53 -17.22 19.30 -5.93
N ASP A 54 -17.53 20.59 -5.80
CA ASP A 54 -17.88 21.47 -6.94
C ASP A 54 -16.70 21.68 -7.93
N GLN A 55 -15.47 21.25 -7.53
CA GLN A 55 -14.24 21.30 -8.32
C GLN A 55 -13.82 19.94 -8.84
N GLN A 56 -14.77 19.14 -9.30
CA GLN A 56 -14.56 17.76 -9.73
C GLN A 56 -13.43 17.59 -10.76
N GLY A 57 -13.26 18.54 -11.67
CA GLY A 57 -12.23 18.43 -12.72
C GLY A 57 -10.80 18.47 -12.21
N GLU A 58 -10.46 19.35 -11.27
CA GLU A 58 -9.12 19.47 -10.68
C GLU A 58 -8.82 18.32 -9.71
N ALA A 59 -9.81 17.93 -8.91
CA ALA A 59 -9.69 16.81 -7.99
C ALA A 59 -9.53 15.47 -8.75
N LEU A 60 -10.23 15.29 -9.88
CA LEU A 60 -10.06 14.13 -10.74
C LEU A 60 -8.65 14.08 -11.33
N GLU A 61 -8.14 15.19 -11.86
CA GLU A 61 -6.77 15.24 -12.41
C GLU A 61 -5.72 14.87 -11.35
N THR A 62 -5.87 15.40 -10.14
CA THR A 62 -5.02 15.05 -8.99
C THR A 62 -5.10 13.55 -8.68
N THR A 63 -6.30 12.98 -8.70
CA THR A 63 -6.52 11.55 -8.46
C THR A 63 -5.80 10.70 -9.51
N LEU A 64 -5.89 11.05 -10.81
CA LEU A 64 -5.21 10.33 -11.87
C LEU A 64 -3.68 10.39 -11.72
N GLN A 65 -3.14 11.55 -11.35
CA GLN A 65 -1.70 11.71 -11.09
C GLN A 65 -1.22 10.87 -9.91
N LEU A 66 -1.96 10.86 -8.81
CA LEU A 66 -1.64 10.06 -7.63
C LEU A 66 -1.78 8.56 -7.89
N TYR A 67 -2.79 8.14 -8.67
CA TYR A 67 -2.94 6.78 -9.15
C TYR A 67 -1.70 6.33 -9.95
N ASN A 68 -1.30 7.13 -10.93
CA ASN A 68 -0.13 6.86 -11.76
C ASN A 68 1.15 6.79 -10.93
N LYS A 69 1.30 7.66 -9.94
CA LYS A 69 2.45 7.68 -9.02
C LYS A 69 2.50 6.39 -8.18
N LEU A 70 1.39 5.94 -7.62
CA LEU A 70 1.33 4.68 -6.87
C LEU A 70 1.60 3.47 -7.77
N LEU A 71 1.08 3.47 -8.99
CA LEU A 71 1.32 2.41 -9.97
C LEU A 71 2.81 2.33 -10.35
N SER A 72 3.43 3.47 -10.70
CA SER A 72 4.87 3.54 -11.01
C SER A 72 5.72 3.03 -9.84
N ARG A 73 5.43 3.47 -8.62
CA ARG A 73 6.15 3.01 -7.42
C ARG A 73 5.99 1.51 -7.18
N SER A 74 4.81 0.98 -7.51
CA SER A 74 4.51 -0.45 -7.42
C SER A 74 5.29 -1.26 -8.45
N ASP A 75 5.46 -0.74 -9.67
CA ASP A 75 6.25 -1.37 -10.72
C ASP A 75 7.74 -1.39 -10.37
N GLU A 76 8.30 -0.28 -9.89
CA GLU A 76 9.69 -0.21 -9.40
C GLU A 76 9.98 -1.27 -8.33
N TYR A 77 9.05 -1.44 -7.38
CA TYR A 77 9.18 -2.49 -6.36
C TYR A 77 9.08 -3.89 -6.97
N GLY A 78 8.20 -4.08 -7.94
CA GLY A 78 8.05 -5.34 -8.67
C GLY A 78 9.32 -5.72 -9.41
N GLU A 79 9.95 -4.76 -10.11
CA GLU A 79 11.23 -4.95 -10.79
C GLU A 79 12.34 -5.33 -9.80
N LEU A 80 12.44 -4.63 -8.68
CA LEU A 80 13.42 -4.94 -7.62
C LEU A 80 13.25 -6.36 -7.07
N LYS A 81 12.03 -6.88 -7.04
CA LYS A 81 11.71 -8.23 -6.55
C LYS A 81 11.63 -9.29 -7.64
N ASN A 82 11.81 -8.93 -8.91
CA ASN A 82 11.63 -9.79 -10.08
C ASN A 82 10.26 -10.49 -10.12
N LYS A 83 9.21 -9.79 -9.68
CA LYS A 83 7.83 -10.27 -9.72
C LYS A 83 6.85 -9.10 -9.70
N PRO A 84 5.66 -9.23 -10.29
CA PRO A 84 4.64 -8.19 -10.22
C PRO A 84 4.29 -7.85 -8.77
N SER A 85 4.18 -6.56 -8.47
CA SER A 85 3.72 -6.10 -7.15
C SER A 85 2.21 -6.32 -7.01
N ARG A 86 1.78 -6.69 -5.82
CA ARG A 86 0.35 -6.89 -5.55
C ARG A 86 -0.47 -5.61 -5.73
N PRO A 87 -0.03 -4.42 -5.23
CA PRO A 87 -0.77 -3.17 -5.48
C PRO A 87 -0.92 -2.86 -6.97
N GLY A 88 0.16 -3.00 -7.75
CA GLY A 88 0.10 -2.76 -9.20
C GLY A 88 -0.87 -3.69 -9.92
N CYS A 89 -0.88 -4.98 -9.56
CA CYS A 89 -1.85 -5.93 -10.12
C CYS A 89 -3.30 -5.57 -9.76
N GLU A 90 -3.57 -5.20 -8.51
CA GLU A 90 -4.91 -4.85 -8.05
C GLU A 90 -5.42 -3.54 -8.65
N LEU A 91 -4.53 -2.55 -8.86
CA LEU A 91 -4.86 -1.29 -9.51
C LEU A 91 -5.20 -1.49 -10.99
N ARG A 92 -4.39 -2.26 -11.73
CA ARG A 92 -4.66 -2.59 -13.14
C ARG A 92 -5.97 -3.36 -13.31
N LYS A 93 -6.23 -4.32 -12.44
CA LYS A 93 -7.49 -5.07 -12.44
C LYS A 93 -8.70 -4.16 -12.22
N LEU A 94 -8.60 -3.20 -11.31
CA LEU A 94 -9.66 -2.21 -11.09
C LEU A 94 -9.91 -1.37 -12.34
N VAL A 95 -8.86 -0.92 -13.02
CA VAL A 95 -8.98 -0.17 -14.29
C VAL A 95 -9.59 -1.02 -15.38
N GLU A 96 -9.24 -2.30 -15.49
CA GLU A 96 -9.84 -3.24 -16.43
C GLU A 96 -11.34 -3.45 -16.14
N GLU A 97 -11.73 -3.61 -14.89
CA GLU A 97 -13.12 -3.76 -14.45
C GLU A 97 -13.98 -2.51 -14.72
N CYS A 98 -13.37 -1.32 -14.69
CA CYS A 98 -14.06 -0.04 -14.90
C CYS A 98 -13.74 0.60 -16.27
N SER A 99 -13.18 -0.13 -17.21
CA SER A 99 -12.67 0.41 -18.48
C SER A 99 -13.72 1.16 -19.28
N ASP A 100 -14.94 0.63 -19.36
CA ASP A 100 -16.05 1.24 -20.11
C ASP A 100 -16.47 2.58 -19.49
N GLU A 101 -16.51 2.66 -18.17
CA GLU A 101 -16.81 3.90 -17.45
C GLU A 101 -15.70 4.94 -17.65
N LEU A 102 -14.44 4.54 -17.54
CA LEU A 102 -13.29 5.41 -17.75
C LEU A 102 -13.28 6.01 -19.15
N ILE A 103 -13.47 5.18 -20.18
CA ILE A 103 -13.52 5.62 -21.57
C ILE A 103 -14.70 6.58 -21.80
N SER A 104 -15.88 6.28 -21.25
CA SER A 104 -17.08 7.12 -21.37
C SER A 104 -16.89 8.49 -20.72
N ASN A 105 -16.04 8.59 -19.69
CA ASN A 105 -15.69 9.84 -19.00
C ASN A 105 -14.41 10.50 -19.56
N GLY A 106 -13.94 10.09 -20.75
CA GLY A 106 -12.81 10.71 -21.43
C GLY A 106 -11.45 10.41 -20.80
N ILE A 107 -11.33 9.35 -20.02
CA ILE A 107 -10.07 8.89 -19.44
C ILE A 107 -9.50 7.79 -20.34
N ALA A 108 -8.28 8.00 -20.84
CA ALA A 108 -7.55 6.99 -21.60
C ALA A 108 -6.73 6.12 -20.66
N VAL A 109 -6.69 4.84 -20.98
CA VAL A 109 -5.85 3.84 -20.30
C VAL A 109 -4.80 3.39 -21.30
N ASP A 110 -3.52 3.40 -20.93
CA ASP A 110 -2.46 2.86 -21.76
C ASP A 110 -2.29 1.35 -21.56
N GLU A 111 -1.40 0.72 -22.34
CA GLU A 111 -1.10 -0.72 -22.25
C GLU A 111 -0.50 -1.13 -20.89
N SER A 112 0.10 -0.19 -20.17
CA SER A 112 0.70 -0.40 -18.86
C SER A 112 -0.29 -0.14 -17.71
N GLY A 113 -1.49 0.35 -18.01
CA GLY A 113 -2.54 0.65 -17.04
C GLY A 113 -2.44 2.05 -16.43
N PHE A 114 -1.62 2.95 -17.01
CA PHE A 114 -1.60 4.36 -16.61
C PHE A 114 -2.80 5.10 -17.17
N LEU A 115 -3.29 6.06 -16.38
CA LEU A 115 -4.47 6.83 -16.69
C LEU A 115 -4.10 8.24 -17.16
N SER A 116 -4.77 8.72 -18.21
CA SER A 116 -4.62 10.08 -18.70
C SER A 116 -5.97 10.66 -19.12
N ARG A 117 -6.19 11.95 -18.89
CA ARG A 117 -7.39 12.64 -19.33
C ARG A 117 -7.23 13.09 -20.80
N LYS A 118 -8.22 12.82 -21.64
CA LYS A 118 -8.30 13.40 -22.98
C LYS A 118 -8.78 14.85 -22.89
N VAL A 119 -8.20 15.75 -23.70
CA VAL A 119 -8.49 17.20 -23.65
C VAL A 119 -9.97 17.51 -23.93
N ASP A 120 -10.65 16.66 -24.69
CA ASP A 120 -12.06 16.82 -25.05
C ASP A 120 -13.03 16.01 -24.14
N GLY A 121 -12.58 15.65 -22.94
CA GLY A 121 -13.39 14.84 -22.02
C GLY A 121 -14.59 15.61 -21.47
N MET A 122 -15.73 14.91 -21.38
CA MET A 122 -16.93 15.44 -20.71
C MET A 122 -16.62 15.84 -19.27
N ASP A 123 -17.39 16.81 -18.71
CA ASP A 123 -17.30 17.21 -17.30
C ASP A 123 -17.89 16.17 -16.31
N SER A 124 -18.12 14.94 -16.80
CA SER A 124 -18.60 13.83 -15.97
C SER A 124 -17.45 13.13 -15.26
N VAL A 125 -17.73 12.62 -14.06
CA VAL A 125 -16.78 11.97 -13.18
C VAL A 125 -17.10 10.47 -13.13
N PRO A 126 -16.11 9.56 -13.24
CA PRO A 126 -16.30 8.12 -13.16
C PRO A 126 -16.53 7.72 -11.70
N SER A 127 -17.76 7.83 -11.23
CA SER A 127 -18.10 7.69 -9.82
C SER A 127 -17.92 6.26 -9.29
N ASP A 128 -18.25 5.24 -10.08
CA ASP A 128 -18.06 3.83 -9.67
C ASP A 128 -16.57 3.48 -9.54
N PHE A 129 -15.77 3.91 -10.52
CA PHE A 129 -14.32 3.76 -10.45
C PHE A 129 -13.71 4.46 -9.23
N LEU A 130 -14.07 5.73 -8.98
CA LEU A 130 -13.54 6.49 -7.85
C LEU A 130 -13.95 5.91 -6.51
N GLN A 131 -15.17 5.41 -6.37
CA GLN A 131 -15.61 4.77 -5.15
C GLN A 131 -14.85 3.47 -4.88
N LYS A 132 -14.73 2.60 -5.88
CA LYS A 132 -13.95 1.37 -5.77
C LYS A 132 -12.47 1.64 -5.51
N LEU A 133 -11.91 2.67 -6.16
CA LEU A 133 -10.54 3.11 -5.93
C LEU A 133 -10.33 3.55 -4.48
N LYS A 134 -11.25 4.37 -3.95
CA LYS A 134 -11.23 4.82 -2.55
C LYS A 134 -11.26 3.63 -1.59
N GLU A 135 -12.21 2.70 -1.76
CA GLU A 135 -12.31 1.51 -0.90
C GLU A 135 -11.02 0.66 -0.93
N LYS A 136 -10.43 0.51 -2.12
CA LYS A 136 -9.16 -0.20 -2.30
C LYS A 136 -8.02 0.53 -1.60
N CYS A 137 -7.95 1.84 -1.73
CA CYS A 137 -6.93 2.68 -1.08
C CYS A 137 -7.06 2.68 0.45
N ASP A 138 -8.27 2.74 0.97
CA ASP A 138 -8.54 2.61 2.40
C ASP A 138 -8.01 1.27 2.94
N TYR A 139 -8.29 0.18 2.24
CA TYR A 139 -7.77 -1.14 2.61
C TYR A 139 -6.25 -1.22 2.56
N MET A 140 -5.61 -0.70 1.48
CA MET A 140 -4.15 -0.69 1.33
C MET A 140 -3.48 0.12 2.44
N SER A 141 -4.05 1.28 2.78
CA SER A 141 -3.50 2.17 3.82
C SER A 141 -3.57 1.56 5.21
N MET A 142 -4.64 0.80 5.50
CA MET A 142 -4.82 0.11 6.77
C MET A 142 -3.99 -1.17 6.88
N ASN A 143 -3.73 -1.83 5.74
CA ASN A 143 -3.07 -3.14 5.70
C ASN A 143 -1.83 -3.16 4.79
N PRO A 144 -0.89 -2.20 4.88
CA PRO A 144 0.25 -2.10 3.96
C PRO A 144 1.14 -3.35 3.97
N MET A 145 1.14 -4.08 5.08
CA MET A 145 1.91 -5.31 5.24
C MET A 145 1.40 -6.50 4.42
N GLU A 146 0.19 -6.44 3.92
CA GLU A 146 -0.33 -7.48 3.02
C GLU A 146 0.19 -7.33 1.59
N TYR A 147 0.71 -6.16 1.27
CA TYR A 147 1.16 -5.77 -0.05
C TYR A 147 2.67 -5.88 -0.26
N VAL A 148 3.40 -6.38 0.73
CA VAL A 148 4.85 -6.51 0.70
C VAL A 148 5.32 -7.93 1.00
N ASP A 149 6.54 -8.22 0.53
CA ASP A 149 7.21 -9.47 0.85
C ASP A 149 7.70 -9.47 2.29
N LYS A 150 7.09 -10.32 3.10
CA LYS A 150 7.44 -10.49 4.49
C LYS A 150 7.81 -11.94 4.79
N LYS A 151 8.87 -12.14 5.56
CA LYS A 151 9.13 -13.43 6.19
C LYS A 151 8.46 -13.44 7.55
N VAL A 152 7.48 -14.33 7.71
CA VAL A 152 6.77 -14.51 8.98
C VAL A 152 7.37 -15.73 9.67
N TYR A 153 7.90 -15.54 10.86
CA TYR A 153 8.42 -16.60 11.70
C TYR A 153 7.42 -16.86 12.82
N SER A 154 6.81 -18.03 12.83
CA SER A 154 6.01 -18.48 13.96
C SER A 154 6.91 -18.71 15.16
N TYR A 155 6.48 -18.30 16.33
CA TYR A 155 7.21 -18.50 17.58
C TYR A 155 7.55 -19.97 17.86
N ALA A 156 6.70 -20.89 17.42
CA ALA A 156 6.88 -22.33 17.58
C ALA A 156 8.05 -22.92 16.76
N HIS A 157 8.56 -22.19 15.76
CA HIS A 157 9.64 -22.64 14.89
C HIS A 157 11.01 -22.02 15.23
N LEU A 158 11.08 -21.16 16.23
CA LEU A 158 12.34 -20.59 16.70
C LEU A 158 13.06 -21.62 17.59
N HIS A 159 14.13 -22.20 17.08
CA HIS A 159 14.95 -23.11 17.84
C HIS A 159 15.60 -22.39 19.05
N ARG A 160 15.68 -23.09 20.17
CA ARG A 160 16.14 -22.58 21.47
C ARG A 160 17.58 -22.02 21.46
N ASN A 161 18.37 -22.35 20.46
CA ASN A 161 19.76 -21.91 20.29
C ASN A 161 19.94 -20.85 19.20
N ASP A 162 18.86 -20.33 18.62
CA ASP A 162 18.94 -19.31 17.61
C ASP A 162 18.95 -17.92 18.24
N VAL A 163 19.85 -17.07 17.78
CA VAL A 163 19.94 -15.67 18.21
C VAL A 163 18.59 -14.96 18.00
N GLY A 164 17.82 -15.37 17.00
CA GLY A 164 16.46 -14.93 16.77
C GLY A 164 15.49 -15.27 17.90
N TYR A 165 15.66 -16.40 18.57
CA TYR A 165 14.82 -16.81 19.71
C TYR A 165 15.08 -15.94 20.93
N ALA A 166 16.34 -15.72 21.30
CA ALA A 166 16.70 -14.86 22.41
C ALA A 166 16.23 -13.40 22.20
N TYR A 167 16.28 -12.93 20.97
CA TYR A 167 15.80 -11.61 20.58
C TYR A 167 14.27 -11.50 20.63
N ALA A 168 13.55 -12.47 20.11
CA ALA A 168 12.09 -12.54 20.19
C ALA A 168 11.62 -12.61 21.65
N GLN A 169 12.28 -13.42 22.48
CA GLN A 169 11.95 -13.54 23.90
C GLN A 169 12.18 -12.23 24.67
N SER A 170 13.25 -11.50 24.35
CA SER A 170 13.54 -10.18 24.92
C SER A 170 12.47 -9.13 24.56
N ILE A 171 11.99 -9.13 23.31
CA ILE A 171 10.91 -8.25 22.87
C ILE A 171 9.60 -8.58 23.60
N TYR A 172 9.28 -9.87 23.71
CA TYR A 172 8.06 -10.33 24.38
C TYR A 172 8.06 -9.95 25.86
N THR A 173 9.18 -10.17 26.53
CA THR A 173 9.31 -9.80 27.95
C THR A 173 9.13 -8.30 28.14
N GLY A 174 9.74 -7.46 27.27
CA GLY A 174 9.58 -6.01 27.28
C GLY A 174 8.15 -5.54 27.01
N MET A 175 7.41 -6.21 26.14
CA MET A 175 6.01 -5.87 25.83
C MET A 175 5.06 -6.22 26.99
N PHE A 176 5.30 -7.34 27.68
CA PHE A 176 4.51 -7.71 28.86
C PHE A 176 4.73 -6.76 30.03
N PHE A 177 5.95 -6.29 30.25
CA PHE A 177 6.25 -5.34 31.32
C PHE A 177 5.67 -3.95 31.08
N ASN A 178 5.56 -3.50 29.82
CA ASN A 178 4.98 -2.19 29.48
C ASN A 178 3.44 -2.16 29.54
N SER A 179 2.77 -3.28 29.63
CA SER A 179 1.29 -3.34 29.74
C SER A 179 0.80 -3.39 31.19
N TYR A 180 1.70 -3.40 32.17
CA TYR A 180 1.40 -3.44 33.62
C TYR A 180 1.94 -2.25 34.41
N CYS A 181 2.49 -1.21 33.75
CA CYS A 181 2.92 0.03 34.42
C CYS A 181 2.03 1.22 34.07
#